data_206bc8f5253780690393931ee610f229
#
_entry.id   206bc8f5253780690393931ee610f229
#
_cell.length_a   1.000
_cell.length_b   1.000
_cell.length_c   1.000
_cell.angle_alpha   90.00
_cell.angle_beta   90.00
_cell.angle_gamma   90.00
#
_symmetry.space_group_name_H-M   'P 1'
#
loop_
_entity.id
_entity.type
_entity.pdbx_description
1 polymer ?
#
loop_
_entity_poly.entity_id
_entity_poly.type
_entity_poly.pdbx_seq_one_letter_code
_entity_poly.pdbx_strand_id
1 'polypeptide(L)'
;GRARDSAFDLSEGREERRKQRRARATRTGVVYFDGERMQQVAARVEEALGVAASPDGRTVYVAEGGPQRLLVYDRDTASGELTLRDRAPLLGSPQNLTVDASGSVWIGAHPKWFSYTRALNNPSVSSPTQVLKYTPDAQKGKRVTEVYLNRGEALSTGTVAAVYEDKLVIGSIKDRRLLVCTQAGLTRPVFSGPEKDT
;
A
#
# COMPACT_ATOMS: atom_id res chain seq x y z
N GLY A 1 44.12 32.67 19.26
CA GLY A 1 43.49 31.84 18.28
C GLY A 1 42.03 31.67 18.63
N ARG A 2 41.13 32.29 17.84
CA ARG A 2 39.66 32.13 18.01
C ARG A 2 39.24 30.81 17.33
N ALA A 3 38.70 29.89 18.12
CA ALA A 3 37.98 28.74 17.58
C ALA A 3 36.74 29.24 16.84
N ARG A 4 36.60 28.89 15.58
CA ARG A 4 35.37 29.08 14.82
C ARG A 4 34.45 27.90 15.16
N ASP A 5 33.38 28.18 15.89
CA ASP A 5 32.24 27.27 16.01
C ASP A 5 31.60 27.15 14.62
N SER A 6 31.84 26.03 13.96
CA SER A 6 31.08 25.64 12.79
C SER A 6 29.75 25.02 13.29
N ALA A 7 28.73 25.86 13.41
CA ALA A 7 27.37 25.36 13.56
C ALA A 7 27.07 24.47 12.35
N PHE A 8 26.95 23.18 12.59
CA PHE A 8 26.56 22.21 11.58
C PHE A 8 25.09 22.49 11.22
N ASP A 9 24.86 23.08 10.04
CA ASP A 9 23.52 23.44 9.60
C ASP A 9 22.73 22.18 9.27
N LEU A 10 21.90 21.77 10.21
CA LEU A 10 20.98 20.63 10.08
C LEU A 10 19.90 20.84 9.01
N SER A 11 19.73 22.07 8.50
CA SER A 11 18.73 22.40 7.47
C SER A 11 19.17 21.96 6.08
N GLU A 12 20.45 22.14 5.73
CA GLU A 12 21.02 21.68 4.45
C GLU A 12 20.97 20.15 4.31
N GLY A 13 21.26 19.43 5.38
CA GLY A 13 21.20 17.97 5.37
C GLY A 13 19.76 17.39 5.24
N ARG A 14 18.74 18.16 5.64
CA ARG A 14 17.33 17.77 5.43
C ARG A 14 16.88 18.03 4.00
N GLU A 15 17.31 19.12 3.41
CA GLU A 15 16.95 19.48 2.04
C GLU A 15 17.62 18.57 1.02
N GLU A 16 18.88 18.21 1.24
CA GLU A 16 19.62 17.26 0.41
C GLU A 16 19.00 15.85 0.48
N ARG A 17 18.64 15.36 1.67
CA ARG A 17 17.88 14.11 1.83
C ARG A 17 16.52 14.15 1.16
N ARG A 18 15.86 15.30 1.15
CA ARG A 18 14.57 15.49 0.46
C ARG A 18 14.75 15.51 -1.06
N LYS A 19 15.82 16.12 -1.58
CA LYS A 19 16.20 16.09 -3.00
C LYS A 19 16.59 14.67 -3.45
N GLN A 20 17.36 13.94 -2.64
CA GLN A 20 17.74 12.55 -2.92
C GLN A 20 16.53 11.60 -2.86
N ARG A 21 15.59 11.81 -1.93
CA ARG A 21 14.31 11.09 -1.90
C ARG A 21 13.46 11.37 -3.14
N ARG A 22 13.34 12.64 -3.55
CA ARG A 22 12.64 13.01 -4.80
C ARG A 22 13.33 12.43 -6.03
N ALA A 23 14.66 12.47 -6.10
CA ALA A 23 15.42 11.91 -7.21
C ALA A 23 15.32 10.37 -7.28
N ARG A 24 15.18 9.67 -6.14
CA ARG A 24 14.88 8.23 -6.09
C ARG A 24 13.44 7.92 -6.47
N ALA A 25 12.46 8.68 -5.96
CA ALA A 25 11.05 8.52 -6.30
C ALA A 25 10.77 8.66 -7.80
N THR A 26 11.52 9.53 -8.49
CA THR A 26 11.37 9.72 -9.95
C THR A 26 11.95 8.59 -10.81
N ARG A 27 12.63 7.59 -10.19
CA ARG A 27 13.23 6.45 -10.90
C ARG A 27 12.46 5.13 -10.76
N THR A 28 11.39 5.10 -9.99
CA THR A 28 10.56 3.90 -9.88
C THR A 28 9.61 3.80 -11.06
N GLY A 29 9.22 2.57 -11.39
CA GLY A 29 8.32 2.31 -12.51
C GLY A 29 7.86 0.87 -12.51
N VAL A 30 7.09 0.51 -13.51
CA VAL A 30 6.65 -0.86 -13.77
C VAL A 30 7.43 -1.40 -14.95
N VAL A 31 7.98 -2.59 -14.78
CA VAL A 31 8.69 -3.34 -15.81
C VAL A 31 7.85 -4.55 -16.18
N TYR A 32 7.67 -4.78 -17.45
CA TYR A 32 7.04 -5.96 -18.03
C TYR A 32 8.09 -6.87 -18.62
N PHE A 33 7.98 -8.17 -18.35
CA PHE A 33 8.79 -9.22 -18.95
C PHE A 33 7.86 -10.13 -19.76
N ASP A 34 8.11 -10.25 -21.05
CA ASP A 34 7.30 -11.05 -21.99
C ASP A 34 7.75 -12.52 -22.10
N GLY A 35 8.81 -12.90 -21.39
CA GLY A 35 9.48 -14.20 -21.45
C GLY A 35 10.86 -14.10 -22.11
N GLU A 36 11.14 -13.08 -22.88
CA GLU A 36 12.41 -12.85 -23.57
C GLU A 36 13.05 -11.51 -23.23
N ARG A 37 12.25 -10.44 -23.15
CA ARG A 37 12.72 -9.07 -22.97
C ARG A 37 12.04 -8.36 -21.82
N MET A 38 12.80 -7.49 -21.14
CA MET A 38 12.26 -6.54 -20.17
C MET A 38 12.04 -5.19 -20.81
N GLN A 39 10.87 -4.60 -20.59
CA GLN A 39 10.56 -3.23 -21.00
C GLN A 39 9.91 -2.44 -19.88
N GLN A 40 10.26 -1.17 -19.75
CA GLN A 40 9.58 -0.29 -18.81
C GLN A 40 8.24 0.17 -19.42
N VAL A 41 7.13 -0.26 -18.81
CA VAL A 41 5.78 0.02 -19.32
C VAL A 41 5.07 1.15 -18.58
N ALA A 42 5.57 1.52 -17.39
CA ALA A 42 5.17 2.75 -16.72
C ALA A 42 6.38 3.37 -16.01
N ALA A 43 6.55 4.68 -16.19
CA ALA A 43 7.60 5.46 -15.56
C ALA A 43 7.01 6.45 -14.55
N ARG A 44 7.86 7.00 -13.68
CA ARG A 44 7.53 8.07 -12.72
C ARG A 44 6.42 7.69 -11.73
N VAL A 45 6.45 6.44 -11.25
CA VAL A 45 5.62 6.00 -10.12
C VAL A 45 6.39 6.31 -8.84
N GLU A 46 5.81 7.08 -7.93
CA GLU A 46 6.45 7.43 -6.65
C GLU A 46 6.29 6.30 -5.64
N GLU A 47 7.39 5.61 -5.32
CA GLU A 47 7.38 4.44 -4.43
C GLU A 47 6.41 3.35 -4.92
N ALA A 48 6.68 2.77 -6.10
CA ALA A 48 5.94 1.59 -6.58
C ALA A 48 6.20 0.41 -5.61
N LEU A 49 5.16 -0.03 -4.90
CA LEU A 49 5.26 -1.02 -3.83
C LEU A 49 4.60 -2.34 -4.22
N GLY A 50 3.35 -2.30 -4.64
CA GLY A 50 2.61 -3.48 -5.06
C GLY A 50 2.15 -3.37 -6.51
N VAL A 51 2.06 -4.50 -7.20
CA VAL A 51 1.49 -4.62 -8.54
C VAL A 51 0.60 -5.86 -8.60
N ALA A 52 -0.55 -5.74 -9.27
CA ALA A 52 -1.44 -6.86 -9.54
C ALA A 52 -2.18 -6.64 -10.88
N ALA A 53 -2.64 -7.72 -11.49
CA ALA A 53 -3.44 -7.66 -12.71
C ALA A 53 -4.86 -8.16 -12.45
N SER A 54 -5.82 -7.66 -13.22
CA SER A 54 -7.18 -8.20 -13.26
C SER A 54 -7.17 -9.66 -13.77
N PRO A 55 -8.20 -10.47 -13.47
CA PRO A 55 -8.27 -11.86 -13.90
C PRO A 55 -8.17 -12.03 -15.42
N ASP A 56 -8.65 -11.07 -16.20
CA ASP A 56 -8.57 -11.06 -17.67
C ASP A 56 -7.25 -10.49 -18.22
N GLY A 57 -6.36 -10.02 -17.33
CA GLY A 57 -5.06 -9.44 -17.67
C GLY A 57 -5.10 -8.09 -18.40
N ARG A 58 -6.28 -7.45 -18.53
CA ARG A 58 -6.46 -6.18 -19.25
C ARG A 58 -6.31 -4.94 -18.40
N THR A 59 -6.31 -5.10 -17.08
CA THR A 59 -6.09 -4.00 -16.13
C THR A 59 -4.91 -4.32 -15.24
N VAL A 60 -4.01 -3.36 -15.03
CA VAL A 60 -2.91 -3.45 -14.09
C VAL A 60 -3.09 -2.40 -13.01
N TYR A 61 -2.96 -2.82 -11.78
CA TYR A 61 -3.04 -2.00 -10.58
C TYR A 61 -1.64 -1.82 -9.98
N VAL A 62 -1.30 -0.60 -9.60
CA VAL A 62 -0.01 -0.30 -8.97
C VAL A 62 -0.23 0.50 -7.70
N ALA A 63 0.28 0.00 -6.58
CA ALA A 63 0.30 0.72 -5.31
C ALA A 63 1.39 1.78 -5.31
N GLU A 64 1.01 3.04 -5.15
CA GLU A 64 1.93 4.17 -5.10
C GLU A 64 1.95 4.74 -3.67
N GLY A 65 3.08 4.52 -2.97
CA GLY A 65 3.20 4.78 -1.53
C GLY A 65 3.28 6.27 -1.18
N GLY A 66 4.10 7.03 -1.87
CA GLY A 66 4.32 8.46 -1.59
C GLY A 66 3.03 9.28 -1.61
N PRO A 67 2.26 9.28 -2.71
CA PRO A 67 0.98 9.98 -2.81
C PRO A 67 -0.20 9.23 -2.18
N GLN A 68 -0.01 8.01 -1.67
CA GLN A 68 -1.05 7.16 -1.09
C GLN A 68 -2.24 6.94 -2.04
N ARG A 69 -1.96 6.31 -3.19
CA ARG A 69 -2.99 6.07 -4.20
C ARG A 69 -2.80 4.73 -4.92
N LEU A 70 -3.87 4.26 -5.53
CA LEU A 70 -3.86 3.15 -6.47
C LEU A 70 -3.87 3.72 -7.88
N LEU A 71 -2.86 3.39 -8.67
CA LEU A 71 -2.85 3.66 -10.11
C LEU A 71 -3.54 2.51 -10.83
N VAL A 72 -4.43 2.84 -11.76
CA VAL A 72 -5.17 1.89 -12.57
C VAL A 72 -4.80 2.11 -14.02
N TYR A 73 -4.24 1.10 -14.65
CA TYR A 73 -3.80 1.14 -16.04
C TYR A 73 -4.62 0.17 -16.89
N ASP A 74 -4.99 0.61 -18.08
CA ASP A 74 -5.40 -0.29 -19.15
C ASP A 74 -4.14 -0.92 -19.76
N ARG A 75 -4.16 -2.23 -19.96
CA ARG A 75 -3.07 -2.99 -20.53
C ARG A 75 -3.43 -3.50 -21.92
N ASP A 76 -2.61 -3.17 -22.90
CA ASP A 76 -2.60 -3.89 -24.16
C ASP A 76 -2.01 -5.29 -23.96
N THR A 77 -2.81 -6.32 -24.21
CA THR A 77 -2.40 -7.71 -23.93
C THR A 77 -1.39 -8.26 -24.93
N ALA A 78 -1.24 -7.64 -26.10
CA ALA A 78 -0.29 -8.06 -27.12
C ALA A 78 1.10 -7.44 -26.89
N SER A 79 1.15 -6.12 -26.62
CA SER A 79 2.41 -5.40 -26.43
C SER A 79 2.86 -5.30 -24.98
N GLY A 80 1.93 -5.47 -24.01
CA GLY A 80 2.16 -5.22 -22.59
C GLY A 80 2.14 -3.74 -22.20
N GLU A 81 1.93 -2.82 -23.14
CA GLU A 81 1.89 -1.37 -22.89
C GLU A 81 0.79 -1.01 -21.88
N LEU A 82 1.09 -0.03 -21.02
CA LEU A 82 0.19 0.47 -20.00
C LEU A 82 -0.24 1.91 -20.29
N THR A 83 -1.55 2.13 -20.36
CA THR A 83 -2.15 3.46 -20.43
C THR A 83 -2.84 3.79 -19.10
N LEU A 84 -2.42 4.87 -18.43
CA LEU A 84 -2.99 5.25 -17.17
C LEU A 84 -4.45 5.71 -17.33
N ARG A 85 -5.39 5.00 -16.69
CA ARG A 85 -6.82 5.25 -16.71
C ARG A 85 -7.31 6.06 -15.50
N ASP A 86 -6.81 5.74 -14.30
CA ASP A 86 -7.31 6.36 -13.06
C ASP A 86 -6.23 6.42 -11.97
N ARG A 87 -6.46 7.31 -11.01
CA ARG A 87 -5.69 7.46 -9.77
C ARG A 87 -6.65 7.52 -8.61
N ALA A 88 -6.88 6.40 -7.94
CA ALA A 88 -7.78 6.31 -6.79
C ALA A 88 -7.03 6.67 -5.50
N PRO A 89 -7.43 7.73 -4.78
CA PRO A 89 -6.83 8.07 -3.49
C PRO A 89 -7.15 6.98 -2.46
N LEU A 90 -6.19 6.68 -1.59
CA LEU A 90 -6.30 5.67 -0.55
C LEU A 90 -6.26 6.31 0.85
N LEU A 91 -6.83 5.62 1.83
CA LEU A 91 -6.93 6.08 3.23
C LEU A 91 -5.68 5.81 4.06
N GLY A 92 -4.62 5.28 3.44
CA GLY A 92 -3.34 4.96 4.08
C GLY A 92 -2.28 4.62 3.04
N SER A 93 -1.02 4.50 3.47
CA SER A 93 0.08 4.14 2.59
C SER A 93 -0.06 2.68 2.15
N PRO A 94 -0.33 2.40 0.86
CA PRO A 94 -0.51 1.04 0.36
C PRO A 94 0.82 0.29 0.36
N GLN A 95 0.72 -1.04 0.39
CA GLN A 95 1.85 -1.96 0.26
C GLN A 95 1.56 -2.97 -0.86
N ASN A 96 1.23 -4.20 -0.52
CA ASN A 96 0.98 -5.24 -1.51
C ASN A 96 -0.49 -5.28 -1.95
N LEU A 97 -0.69 -5.75 -3.16
CA LEU A 97 -1.99 -5.89 -3.80
C LEU A 97 -2.29 -7.36 -4.08
N THR A 98 -3.54 -7.75 -3.93
CA THR A 98 -4.10 -8.97 -4.52
C THR A 98 -5.40 -8.65 -5.24
N VAL A 99 -5.79 -9.47 -6.19
CA VAL A 99 -7.06 -9.33 -6.92
C VAL A 99 -7.84 -10.62 -6.74
N ASP A 100 -9.10 -10.50 -6.34
CA ASP A 100 -9.99 -11.66 -6.22
C ASP A 100 -10.66 -12.02 -7.55
N ALA A 101 -11.38 -13.14 -7.58
CA ALA A 101 -12.06 -13.62 -8.77
C ALA A 101 -13.15 -12.65 -9.29
N SER A 102 -13.65 -11.76 -8.44
CA SER A 102 -14.60 -10.71 -8.83
C SER A 102 -13.93 -9.48 -9.46
N GLY A 103 -12.59 -9.44 -9.50
CA GLY A 103 -11.81 -8.29 -9.97
C GLY A 103 -11.63 -7.19 -8.93
N SER A 104 -12.08 -7.40 -7.69
CA SER A 104 -11.82 -6.44 -6.61
C SER A 104 -10.36 -6.53 -6.14
N VAL A 105 -9.74 -5.38 -5.86
CA VAL A 105 -8.36 -5.31 -5.40
C VAL A 105 -8.32 -5.17 -3.89
N TRP A 106 -7.56 -6.04 -3.22
CA TRP A 106 -7.33 -6.03 -1.79
C TRP A 106 -5.96 -5.46 -1.52
N ILE A 107 -5.90 -4.46 -0.64
CA ILE A 107 -4.74 -3.61 -0.44
C ILE A 107 -4.35 -3.65 1.03
N GLY A 108 -3.17 -4.21 1.33
CA GLY A 108 -2.57 -4.00 2.65
C GLY A 108 -2.07 -2.56 2.75
N ALA A 109 -2.40 -1.86 3.85
CA ALA A 109 -2.06 -0.46 3.99
C ALA A 109 -1.68 -0.08 5.44
N HIS A 110 -0.98 1.05 5.57
CA HIS A 110 -0.58 1.63 6.85
C HIS A 110 -1.20 3.01 7.01
N PRO A 111 -2.21 3.17 7.89
CA PRO A 111 -2.86 4.46 8.12
C PRO A 111 -1.94 5.45 8.85
N LYS A 112 -0.90 4.94 9.56
CA LYS A 112 0.07 5.75 10.32
C LYS A 112 1.50 5.38 9.92
N TRP A 113 2.02 6.01 8.88
CA TRP A 113 3.36 5.75 8.35
C TRP A 113 4.48 5.83 9.39
N PHE A 114 4.47 6.84 10.27
CA PHE A 114 5.50 6.96 11.33
C PHE A 114 5.44 5.81 12.35
N SER A 115 4.24 5.33 12.70
CA SER A 115 4.10 4.16 13.57
C SER A 115 4.64 2.90 12.90
N TYR A 116 4.39 2.74 11.60
CA TYR A 116 4.91 1.64 10.80
C TYR A 116 6.44 1.65 10.76
N THR A 117 7.06 2.77 10.40
CA THR A 117 8.53 2.87 10.34
C THR A 117 9.19 2.67 11.71
N ARG A 118 8.56 3.16 12.79
CA ARG A 118 9.04 2.86 14.16
C ARG A 118 8.95 1.38 14.51
N ALA A 119 7.82 0.73 14.15
CA ALA A 119 7.62 -0.69 14.40
C ALA A 119 8.61 -1.57 13.66
N LEU A 120 9.01 -1.21 12.43
CA LEU A 120 10.05 -1.95 11.69
C LEU A 120 11.41 -1.93 12.39
N ASN A 121 11.75 -0.82 13.04
CA ASN A 121 13.06 -0.61 13.69
C ASN A 121 13.05 -0.97 15.20
N ASN A 122 11.90 -1.21 15.80
CA ASN A 122 11.77 -1.54 17.22
C ASN A 122 10.76 -2.69 17.43
N PRO A 123 11.22 -3.87 17.88
CA PRO A 123 10.36 -5.03 18.12
C PRO A 123 9.24 -4.80 19.13
N SER A 124 9.44 -3.89 20.09
CA SER A 124 8.45 -3.60 21.14
C SER A 124 7.37 -2.61 20.71
N VAL A 125 7.46 -2.04 19.51
CA VAL A 125 6.49 -1.08 18.98
C VAL A 125 5.53 -1.78 18.03
N SER A 126 4.23 -1.66 18.28
CA SER A 126 3.18 -2.10 17.34
C SER A 126 2.78 -0.98 16.40
N SER A 127 2.28 -1.37 15.21
CA SER A 127 1.72 -0.45 14.22
C SER A 127 0.36 -0.92 13.77
N PRO A 128 -0.58 0.00 13.51
CA PRO A 128 -1.88 -0.35 12.95
C PRO A 128 -1.75 -1.14 11.66
N THR A 129 -2.66 -2.11 11.50
CA THR A 129 -2.87 -2.87 10.26
C THR A 129 -4.19 -2.44 9.64
N GLN A 130 -4.16 -2.09 8.37
CA GLN A 130 -5.34 -1.68 7.59
C GLN A 130 -5.45 -2.52 6.33
N VAL A 131 -6.66 -2.89 5.95
CA VAL A 131 -6.98 -3.46 4.64
C VAL A 131 -8.03 -2.61 3.96
N LEU A 132 -7.71 -2.19 2.74
CA LEU A 132 -8.63 -1.47 1.87
C LEU A 132 -9.07 -2.41 0.74
N LYS A 133 -10.29 -2.20 0.27
CA LYS A 133 -10.83 -2.87 -0.93
C LYS A 133 -11.12 -1.81 -1.99
N TYR A 134 -10.60 -2.00 -3.19
CA TYR A 134 -10.97 -1.21 -4.36
C TYR A 134 -11.87 -2.06 -5.26
N THR A 135 -13.06 -1.53 -5.58
CA THR A 135 -14.04 -2.17 -6.46
C THR A 135 -14.14 -1.37 -7.75
N PRO A 136 -13.63 -1.89 -8.90
CA PRO A 136 -13.53 -1.14 -10.16
C PRO A 136 -14.85 -0.56 -10.66
N ASP A 137 -15.92 -1.36 -10.58
CA ASP A 137 -17.23 -1.01 -11.15
C ASP A 137 -18.14 -0.22 -10.20
N ALA A 138 -17.66 0.06 -8.97
CA ALA A 138 -18.41 0.88 -8.05
C ALA A 138 -18.44 2.34 -8.52
N GLN A 139 -19.48 3.07 -8.11
CA GLN A 139 -19.63 4.49 -8.39
C GLN A 139 -18.39 5.27 -7.94
N LYS A 140 -17.93 6.23 -8.76
CA LYS A 140 -16.80 7.10 -8.42
C LYS A 140 -17.01 7.74 -7.03
N GLY A 141 -16.00 7.65 -6.17
CA GLY A 141 -16.07 8.07 -4.76
C GLY A 141 -16.50 6.96 -3.79
N LYS A 142 -17.02 5.83 -4.27
CA LYS A 142 -17.35 4.64 -3.48
C LYS A 142 -16.47 3.43 -3.81
N ARG A 143 -15.46 3.62 -4.66
CA ARG A 143 -14.59 2.54 -5.13
C ARG A 143 -13.65 2.01 -4.05
N VAL A 144 -13.25 2.85 -3.10
CA VAL A 144 -12.33 2.48 -2.02
C VAL A 144 -13.10 2.39 -0.72
N THR A 145 -13.04 1.23 -0.06
CA THR A 145 -13.64 0.99 1.26
C THR A 145 -12.60 0.42 2.22
N GLU A 146 -12.62 0.87 3.47
CA GLU A 146 -11.87 0.24 4.54
C GLU A 146 -12.64 -1.00 5.01
N VAL A 147 -12.01 -2.17 4.92
CA VAL A 147 -12.65 -3.44 5.29
C VAL A 147 -12.09 -4.02 6.58
N TYR A 148 -10.90 -3.61 6.98
CA TYR A 148 -10.30 -4.03 8.23
C TYR A 148 -9.37 -2.95 8.76
N LEU A 149 -9.44 -2.70 10.07
CA LEU A 149 -8.51 -1.84 10.80
C LEU A 149 -8.34 -2.36 12.22
N ASN A 150 -7.10 -2.48 12.69
CA ASN A 150 -6.78 -2.64 14.11
C ASN A 150 -5.56 -1.77 14.47
N ARG A 151 -5.34 -1.57 15.78
CA ARG A 151 -4.23 -0.74 16.29
C ARG A 151 -2.89 -1.46 16.37
N GLY A 152 -2.84 -2.75 15.99
CA GLY A 152 -1.63 -3.58 15.99
C GLY A 152 -1.64 -4.69 17.04
N GLU A 153 -2.70 -4.82 17.86
CA GLU A 153 -2.83 -5.85 18.88
C GLU A 153 -3.15 -7.24 18.30
N ALA A 154 -4.07 -7.29 17.32
CA ALA A 154 -4.40 -8.55 16.66
C ALA A 154 -3.31 -8.96 15.65
N LEU A 155 -2.83 -8.01 14.85
CA LEU A 155 -1.72 -8.16 13.92
C LEU A 155 -1.06 -6.81 13.72
N SER A 156 0.24 -6.71 13.96
CA SER A 156 1.02 -5.50 13.73
C SER A 156 1.64 -5.52 12.33
N THR A 157 1.75 -4.36 11.70
CA THR A 157 2.43 -4.19 10.41
C THR A 157 1.92 -5.11 9.29
N GLY A 158 0.60 -5.30 9.19
CA GLY A 158 -0.01 -6.06 8.10
C GLY A 158 0.24 -5.36 6.76
N THR A 159 0.75 -6.09 5.77
CA THR A 159 1.21 -5.55 4.48
C THR A 159 0.51 -6.14 3.28
N VAL A 160 -0.19 -7.23 3.44
CA VAL A 160 -0.88 -7.96 2.37
C VAL A 160 -2.19 -8.52 2.88
N ALA A 161 -3.19 -8.55 2.04
CA ALA A 161 -4.43 -9.23 2.31
C ALA A 161 -4.89 -10.00 1.06
N ALA A 162 -5.47 -11.17 1.25
CA ALA A 162 -6.05 -11.97 0.18
C ALA A 162 -7.35 -12.61 0.66
N VAL A 163 -8.29 -12.77 -0.27
CA VAL A 163 -9.56 -13.45 -0.01
C VAL A 163 -9.52 -14.86 -0.58
N TYR A 164 -9.95 -15.81 0.22
CA TYR A 164 -10.20 -17.18 -0.20
C TYR A 164 -11.54 -17.64 0.39
N GLU A 165 -12.49 -17.96 -0.46
CA GLU A 165 -13.88 -18.26 -0.08
C GLU A 165 -14.50 -17.12 0.75
N ASP A 166 -14.96 -17.39 1.97
CA ASP A 166 -15.50 -16.44 2.94
C ASP A 166 -14.45 -15.85 3.89
N LYS A 167 -13.17 -16.13 3.67
CA LYS A 167 -12.07 -15.74 4.54
C LYS A 167 -11.26 -14.60 3.95
N LEU A 168 -10.93 -13.63 4.79
CA LEU A 168 -9.85 -12.66 4.55
C LEU A 168 -8.63 -13.09 5.33
N VAL A 169 -7.53 -13.31 4.64
CA VAL A 169 -6.23 -13.65 5.21
C VAL A 169 -5.32 -12.44 5.13
N ILE A 170 -4.75 -12.02 6.26
CA ILE A 170 -3.86 -10.86 6.35
C ILE A 170 -2.49 -11.31 6.80
N GLY A 171 -1.46 -10.97 6.02
CA GLY A 171 -0.05 -11.22 6.31
C GLY A 171 0.66 -9.98 6.84
N SER A 172 1.64 -10.21 7.71
CA SER A 172 2.47 -9.17 8.31
C SER A 172 3.93 -9.34 7.90
N ILE A 173 4.65 -8.22 7.78
CA ILE A 173 6.10 -8.24 7.58
C ILE A 173 6.88 -8.53 8.88
N LYS A 174 6.26 -8.33 10.04
CA LYS A 174 6.92 -8.41 11.35
C LYS A 174 6.41 -9.56 12.20
N ASP A 175 5.09 -9.73 12.30
CA ASP A 175 4.49 -10.75 13.14
C ASP A 175 4.66 -12.14 12.52
N ARG A 176 4.97 -13.14 13.34
CA ARG A 176 5.17 -14.55 12.92
C ARG A 176 3.84 -15.31 12.82
N ARG A 177 2.77 -14.64 12.41
CA ARG A 177 1.42 -15.20 12.30
C ARG A 177 0.66 -14.57 11.15
N LEU A 178 -0.36 -15.25 10.69
CA LEU A 178 -1.39 -14.72 9.82
C LEU A 178 -2.64 -14.43 10.64
N LEU A 179 -3.39 -13.41 10.24
CA LEU A 179 -4.72 -13.18 10.77
C LEU A 179 -5.75 -13.65 9.75
N VAL A 180 -6.70 -14.46 10.20
CA VAL A 180 -7.80 -14.96 9.37
C VAL A 180 -9.12 -14.42 9.93
N CYS A 181 -9.87 -13.71 9.10
CA CYS A 181 -11.17 -13.14 9.42
C CYS A 181 -12.23 -13.74 8.50
N THR A 182 -13.46 -13.94 9.01
CA THR A 182 -14.59 -14.27 8.14
C THR A 182 -15.17 -12.99 7.53
N GLN A 183 -15.59 -13.01 6.28
CA GLN A 183 -16.16 -11.82 5.60
C GLN A 183 -17.43 -11.31 6.30
N ALA A 184 -18.23 -12.17 6.89
CA ALA A 184 -19.38 -11.77 7.70
C ALA A 184 -19.01 -10.84 8.87
N GLY A 185 -17.78 -10.93 9.41
CA GLY A 185 -17.24 -10.03 10.44
C GLY A 185 -16.71 -8.69 9.89
N LEU A 186 -16.48 -8.58 8.58
CA LEU A 186 -15.90 -7.40 7.94
C LEU A 186 -16.94 -6.33 7.56
N THR A 187 -18.24 -6.66 7.62
CA THR A 187 -19.31 -5.73 7.30
C THR A 187 -19.71 -4.83 8.48
N ARG A 188 -19.11 -5.00 9.64
CA ARG A 188 -19.30 -4.09 10.78
C ARG A 188 -18.14 -3.09 10.84
N PRO A 189 -18.42 -1.78 10.97
CA PRO A 189 -17.38 -0.82 11.30
C PRO A 189 -16.78 -1.23 12.64
N VAL A 190 -15.50 -1.60 12.66
CA VAL A 190 -14.76 -2.01 13.88
C VAL A 190 -14.36 -0.76 14.67
N PHE A 191 -15.33 0.10 14.97
CA PHE A 191 -15.25 1.10 16.02
C PHE A 191 -16.38 0.85 17.01
N SER A 192 -16.29 -0.24 17.75
CA SER A 192 -16.86 -0.25 19.10
C SER A 192 -15.89 0.56 19.95
N GLY A 193 -16.32 1.74 20.39
CA GLY A 193 -15.64 2.47 21.45
C GLY A 193 -15.49 1.58 22.70
N PRO A 194 -14.66 1.99 23.68
CA PRO A 194 -14.44 1.18 24.87
C PRO A 194 -15.81 0.87 25.52
N GLU A 195 -16.12 -0.41 25.66
CA GLU A 195 -17.19 -0.86 26.54
C GLU A 195 -16.90 -0.25 27.91
N LYS A 196 -17.80 0.59 28.40
CA LYS A 196 -17.76 1.07 29.77
C LYS A 196 -18.19 -0.12 30.61
N ASP A 197 -17.22 -0.75 31.29
CA ASP A 197 -17.50 -1.63 32.39
C ASP A 197 -18.32 -0.85 33.42
N THR A 198 -19.53 -1.29 33.64
CA THR A 198 -20.40 -0.89 34.77
C THR A 198 -20.15 -1.75 35.94
#